data_eba2620969498300537b8411437021f6
#
_entry.id   eba2620969498300537b8411437021f6
#
_cell.length_a   1.000
_cell.length_b   1.000
_cell.length_c   1.000
_cell.angle_alpha   90.00
_cell.angle_beta   90.00
_cell.angle_gamma   90.00
#
_symmetry.space_group_name_H-M   'P 1'
#
loop_
_entity.id
_entity.type
_entity.pdbx_description
1 polymer ?
#
loop_
_entity_poly.entity_id
_entity_poly.type
_entity_poly.pdbx_seq_one_letter_code
_entity_poly.pdbx_strand_id
1 'polypeptide(L)'
;MEVVIIMGLFDKLKKKEDVQQIKTDEQRELENIVQQNHAIFDNAFLGKRATDKEILQAEQQLGVKIPVPFVWFLKEFGSGGYWFDFIGYTKNGKAQFVEETFNQRENGLPENFLVIEDCDEFYHCLDTSNGKIASWSQYDNDGVIYCFDNFYDFFRDNLENAIENF
;
A
#
# COMPACT_ATOMS: atom_id res chain seq x y z
N MET A 1 -16.98 24.25 -38.82
CA MET A 1 -17.68 24.19 -37.53
C MET A 1 -17.35 22.95 -36.69
N GLU A 2 -16.86 21.86 -37.26
CA GLU A 2 -16.53 20.62 -36.53
C GLU A 2 -15.20 20.69 -35.74
N VAL A 3 -14.24 21.48 -36.16
CA VAL A 3 -12.89 21.59 -35.53
C VAL A 3 -12.93 22.24 -34.13
N VAL A 4 -13.85 23.16 -33.88
CA VAL A 4 -13.98 23.88 -32.60
C VAL A 4 -14.57 22.99 -31.48
N ILE A 5 -15.42 22.03 -31.84
CA ILE A 5 -16.05 21.10 -30.88
C ILE A 5 -15.05 20.06 -30.39
N ILE A 6 -14.14 19.63 -31.26
CA ILE A 6 -13.10 18.64 -30.93
C ILE A 6 -12.06 19.23 -29.99
N MET A 7 -11.63 20.49 -30.16
CA MET A 7 -10.69 21.17 -29.25
C MET A 7 -11.26 21.34 -27.84
N GLY A 8 -12.55 21.66 -27.70
CA GLY A 8 -13.23 21.78 -26.42
C GLY A 8 -13.37 20.46 -25.66
N LEU A 9 -13.44 19.34 -26.39
CA LEU A 9 -13.50 17.98 -25.81
C LEU A 9 -12.13 17.53 -25.32
N PHE A 10 -11.07 17.83 -26.06
CA PHE A 10 -9.69 17.56 -25.66
C PHE A 10 -9.25 18.37 -24.44
N ASP A 11 -9.66 19.63 -24.33
CA ASP A 11 -9.40 20.46 -23.13
C ASP A 11 -10.17 19.97 -21.90
N LYS A 12 -11.40 19.45 -22.09
CA LYS A 12 -12.16 18.81 -20.99
C LYS A 12 -11.57 17.45 -20.58
N LEU A 13 -10.97 16.72 -21.51
CA LEU A 13 -10.29 15.47 -21.21
C LEU A 13 -8.95 15.71 -20.51
N LYS A 14 -8.16 16.71 -20.91
CA LYS A 14 -6.94 17.12 -20.20
C LYS A 14 -7.22 17.65 -18.79
N LYS A 15 -8.34 18.32 -18.54
CA LYS A 15 -8.75 18.72 -17.18
C LYS A 15 -9.20 17.58 -16.30
N LYS A 16 -9.45 16.37 -16.83
CA LYS A 16 -9.75 15.17 -16.02
C LYS A 16 -8.50 14.42 -15.58
N GLU A 17 -7.33 14.66 -16.17
CA GLU A 17 -6.08 14.00 -15.79
C GLU A 17 -5.34 14.69 -14.62
N ASP A 18 -5.69 15.93 -14.28
CA ASP A 18 -5.13 16.70 -13.17
C ASP A 18 -6.06 16.83 -11.96
N VAL A 19 -6.86 15.82 -11.65
CA VAL A 19 -7.43 15.70 -10.31
C VAL A 19 -6.32 15.18 -9.40
N GLN A 20 -5.45 16.07 -8.93
CA GLN A 20 -4.61 15.80 -7.77
C GLN A 20 -5.54 15.30 -6.67
N GLN A 21 -5.42 14.03 -6.36
CA GLN A 21 -6.18 13.40 -5.29
C GLN A 21 -5.84 14.15 -4.00
N ILE A 22 -6.79 14.91 -3.46
CA ILE A 22 -6.56 15.73 -2.26
C ILE A 22 -6.23 14.77 -1.13
N LYS A 23 -5.01 14.86 -0.61
CA LYS A 23 -4.54 14.04 0.52
C LYS A 23 -5.38 14.35 1.77
N THR A 24 -5.71 13.33 2.52
CA THR A 24 -6.36 13.48 3.83
C THR A 24 -5.40 14.09 4.86
N ASP A 25 -5.95 14.62 5.96
CA ASP A 25 -5.12 15.15 7.05
C ASP A 25 -4.21 14.08 7.64
N GLU A 26 -4.72 12.86 7.75
CA GLU A 26 -3.99 11.71 8.25
C GLU A 26 -2.83 11.30 7.34
N GLN A 27 -3.02 11.30 6.02
CA GLN A 27 -1.94 11.07 5.06
C GLN A 27 -0.86 12.14 5.18
N ARG A 28 -1.24 13.42 5.26
CA ARG A 28 -0.29 14.54 5.44
C ARG A 28 0.48 14.42 6.75
N GLU A 29 -0.18 14.02 7.83
CA GLU A 29 0.47 13.82 9.13
C GLU A 29 1.53 12.72 9.07
N LEU A 30 1.21 11.56 8.50
CA LEU A 30 2.16 10.45 8.33
C LEU A 30 3.36 10.82 7.45
N GLU A 31 3.12 11.52 6.34
CA GLU A 31 4.20 12.06 5.50
C GLU A 31 5.09 13.03 6.26
N ASN A 32 4.52 13.89 7.11
CA ASN A 32 5.28 14.82 7.94
C ASN A 32 6.14 14.08 8.98
N ILE A 33 5.64 13.01 9.61
CA ILE A 33 6.43 12.19 10.52
C ILE A 33 7.68 11.65 9.81
N VAL A 34 7.53 11.11 8.61
CA VAL A 34 8.64 10.61 7.80
C VAL A 34 9.63 11.73 7.47
N GLN A 35 9.15 12.88 7.01
CA GLN A 35 9.99 14.02 6.63
C GLN A 35 10.76 14.63 7.82
N GLN A 36 10.11 14.74 8.97
CA GLN A 36 10.75 15.29 10.19
C GLN A 36 11.81 14.36 10.77
N ASN A 37 11.73 13.07 10.44
CA ASN A 37 12.68 12.04 10.88
C ASN A 37 13.53 11.52 9.69
N HIS A 38 13.95 12.43 8.82
CA HIS A 38 14.69 12.09 7.60
C HIS A 38 15.99 11.30 7.87
N ALA A 39 16.65 11.50 9.01
CA ALA A 39 17.84 10.73 9.38
C ALA A 39 17.57 9.21 9.47
N ILE A 40 16.33 8.82 9.79
CA ILE A 40 15.89 7.43 9.86
C ILE A 40 15.39 6.97 8.50
N PHE A 41 14.56 7.80 7.81
CA PHE A 41 13.72 7.34 6.71
C PHE A 41 14.20 7.73 5.31
N ASP A 42 15.26 8.55 5.14
CA ASP A 42 15.74 8.97 3.80
C ASP A 42 16.10 7.82 2.86
N ASN A 43 16.56 6.69 3.42
CA ASN A 43 16.92 5.49 2.66
C ASN A 43 16.07 4.27 3.04
N ALA A 44 14.94 4.46 3.70
CA ALA A 44 14.09 3.37 4.17
C ALA A 44 13.11 2.86 3.08
N PHE A 45 12.55 3.77 2.30
CA PHE A 45 11.56 3.45 1.28
C PHE A 45 12.21 3.44 -0.10
N LEU A 46 12.67 2.26 -0.53
CA LEU A 46 13.45 2.08 -1.76
C LEU A 46 12.64 1.51 -2.92
N GLY A 47 11.37 1.19 -2.70
CA GLY A 47 10.49 0.68 -3.72
C GLY A 47 10.11 1.71 -4.78
N LYS A 48 9.72 1.24 -5.95
CA LYS A 48 9.14 2.09 -6.98
C LYS A 48 7.73 2.55 -6.53
N ARG A 49 7.47 3.84 -6.62
CA ARG A 49 6.13 4.39 -6.38
C ARG A 49 5.17 3.93 -7.46
N ALA A 50 4.00 3.43 -7.06
CA ALA A 50 3.00 2.90 -7.95
C ALA A 50 2.30 3.99 -8.76
N THR A 51 1.99 3.69 -10.00
CA THR A 51 1.06 4.45 -10.84
C THR A 51 -0.36 3.93 -10.68
N ASP A 52 -1.37 4.73 -11.06
CA ASP A 52 -2.77 4.29 -11.06
C ASP A 52 -3.00 3.05 -11.94
N LYS A 53 -2.29 2.97 -13.07
CA LYS A 53 -2.33 1.81 -13.96
C LYS A 53 -1.81 0.55 -13.28
N GLU A 54 -0.70 0.64 -12.55
CA GLU A 54 -0.11 -0.50 -11.82
C GLU A 54 -1.04 -0.96 -10.68
N ILE A 55 -1.66 -0.04 -9.95
CA ILE A 55 -2.66 -0.36 -8.94
C ILE A 55 -3.84 -1.12 -9.55
N LEU A 56 -4.40 -0.61 -10.67
CA LEU A 56 -5.50 -1.27 -11.36
C LEU A 56 -5.11 -2.67 -11.85
N GLN A 57 -3.93 -2.85 -12.37
CA GLN A 57 -3.41 -4.16 -12.79
C GLN A 57 -3.31 -5.14 -11.61
N ALA A 58 -2.79 -4.69 -10.46
CA ALA A 58 -2.71 -5.50 -9.25
C ALA A 58 -4.10 -5.92 -8.75
N GLU A 59 -5.06 -5.00 -8.72
CA GLU A 59 -6.45 -5.29 -8.36
C GLU A 59 -7.10 -6.33 -9.28
N GLN A 60 -6.87 -6.22 -10.59
CA GLN A 60 -7.37 -7.18 -11.58
C GLN A 60 -6.76 -8.56 -11.39
N GLN A 61 -5.45 -8.65 -11.14
CA GLN A 61 -4.75 -9.91 -10.90
C GLN A 61 -5.23 -10.58 -9.61
N LEU A 62 -5.38 -9.82 -8.53
CA LEU A 62 -5.76 -10.31 -7.22
C LEU A 62 -7.26 -10.59 -7.09
N GLY A 63 -8.09 -10.00 -7.94
CA GLY A 63 -9.54 -10.11 -7.90
C GLY A 63 -10.20 -9.37 -6.74
N VAL A 64 -9.50 -8.36 -6.17
CA VAL A 64 -9.97 -7.56 -5.04
C VAL A 64 -9.67 -6.08 -5.26
N LYS A 65 -10.37 -5.20 -4.55
CA LYS A 65 -10.02 -3.78 -4.46
C LYS A 65 -9.03 -3.55 -3.34
N ILE A 66 -7.94 -2.86 -3.64
CA ILE A 66 -6.95 -2.49 -2.63
C ILE A 66 -7.49 -1.30 -1.83
N PRO A 67 -7.56 -1.39 -0.49
CA PRO A 67 -8.01 -0.28 0.35
C PRO A 67 -7.21 1.00 0.14
N VAL A 68 -7.89 2.13 0.12
CA VAL A 68 -7.33 3.46 -0.17
C VAL A 68 -6.08 3.79 0.67
N PRO A 69 -6.01 3.49 1.98
CA PRO A 69 -4.80 3.75 2.76
C PRO A 69 -3.56 3.03 2.23
N PHE A 70 -3.70 1.80 1.79
CA PHE A 70 -2.55 1.06 1.23
C PHE A 70 -2.22 1.49 -0.21
N VAL A 71 -3.21 1.84 -1.02
CA VAL A 71 -2.98 2.48 -2.33
C VAL A 71 -2.15 3.76 -2.16
N TRP A 72 -2.50 4.61 -1.20
CA TRP A 72 -1.72 5.81 -0.88
C TRP A 72 -0.28 5.46 -0.52
N PHE A 73 -0.05 4.47 0.34
CA PHE A 73 1.31 4.02 0.70
C PHE A 73 2.11 3.56 -0.53
N LEU A 74 1.52 2.72 -1.38
CA LEU A 74 2.16 2.24 -2.60
C LEU A 74 2.52 3.38 -3.57
N LYS A 75 1.69 4.41 -3.66
CA LYS A 75 1.92 5.58 -4.52
C LYS A 75 2.92 6.59 -3.93
N GLU A 76 2.96 6.72 -2.61
CA GLU A 76 3.81 7.70 -1.94
C GLU A 76 5.19 7.14 -1.57
N PHE A 77 5.27 5.87 -1.16
CA PHE A 77 6.47 5.23 -0.62
C PHE A 77 6.94 4.02 -1.44
N GLY A 78 6.06 3.33 -2.13
CA GLY A 78 6.36 2.15 -2.94
C GLY A 78 6.51 0.86 -2.13
N SER A 79 7.53 0.77 -1.30
CA SER A 79 7.80 -0.34 -0.37
C SER A 79 8.93 0.02 0.59
N GLY A 80 9.13 -0.78 1.62
CA GLY A 80 10.24 -0.66 2.58
C GLY A 80 9.81 -0.15 3.95
N GLY A 81 10.77 0.34 4.69
CA GLY A 81 10.64 0.85 6.04
C GLY A 81 11.96 0.76 6.81
N TYR A 82 11.94 1.11 8.09
CA TYR A 82 13.02 0.94 9.05
C TYR A 82 12.47 0.30 10.31
N TRP A 83 13.02 -0.81 10.74
CA TRP A 83 12.46 -1.71 11.76
C TRP A 83 11.17 -2.45 11.33
N PHE A 84 10.65 -2.18 10.16
CA PHE A 84 9.58 -2.86 9.47
C PHE A 84 9.91 -2.87 7.98
N ASP A 85 9.27 -3.74 7.20
CA ASP A 85 9.51 -3.84 5.75
C ASP A 85 8.20 -4.13 5.02
N PHE A 86 7.49 -3.07 4.64
CA PHE A 86 6.24 -3.23 3.92
C PHE A 86 6.48 -3.62 2.47
N ILE A 87 5.86 -4.71 2.07
CA ILE A 87 5.94 -5.27 0.72
C ILE A 87 5.04 -4.47 -0.22
N GLY A 88 5.61 -3.98 -1.29
CA GLY A 88 4.91 -3.24 -2.33
C GLY A 88 5.52 -3.50 -3.69
N TYR A 89 5.93 -2.45 -4.39
CA TYR A 89 6.66 -2.54 -5.65
C TYR A 89 8.15 -2.51 -5.40
N THR A 90 8.89 -3.47 -5.95
CA THR A 90 10.35 -3.45 -5.91
C THR A 90 10.90 -2.23 -6.66
N LYS A 91 12.17 -1.92 -6.46
CA LYS A 91 12.86 -0.84 -7.20
C LYS A 91 12.73 -0.98 -8.73
N ASN A 92 12.64 -2.21 -9.23
CA ASN A 92 12.48 -2.52 -10.66
C ASN A 92 11.01 -2.54 -11.12
N GLY A 93 10.06 -2.23 -10.23
CA GLY A 93 8.64 -2.16 -10.56
C GLY A 93 7.88 -3.48 -10.51
N LYS A 94 8.45 -4.53 -9.91
CA LYS A 94 7.74 -5.79 -9.69
C LYS A 94 6.77 -5.63 -8.51
N ALA A 95 5.53 -6.03 -8.69
CA ALA A 95 4.50 -6.05 -7.63
C ALA A 95 4.73 -7.25 -6.70
N GLN A 96 5.67 -7.13 -5.77
CA GLN A 96 6.05 -8.21 -4.87
C GLN A 96 4.91 -8.61 -3.93
N PHE A 97 4.10 -7.66 -3.46
CA PHE A 97 2.93 -7.95 -2.63
C PHE A 97 1.88 -8.81 -3.36
N VAL A 98 1.74 -8.67 -4.67
CA VAL A 98 0.85 -9.52 -5.50
C VAL A 98 1.37 -10.94 -5.52
N GLU A 99 2.65 -11.12 -5.83
CA GLU A 99 3.30 -12.44 -5.89
C GLU A 99 3.21 -13.14 -4.53
N GLU A 100 3.58 -12.45 -3.45
CA GLU A 100 3.55 -13.05 -2.13
C GLU A 100 2.12 -13.38 -1.67
N THR A 101 1.15 -12.55 -2.02
CA THR A 101 -0.27 -12.86 -1.76
C THR A 101 -0.71 -14.15 -2.45
N PHE A 102 -0.33 -14.36 -3.71
CA PHE A 102 -0.63 -15.62 -4.41
C PHE A 102 0.05 -16.81 -3.76
N ASN A 103 1.32 -16.68 -3.37
CA ASN A 103 2.06 -17.72 -2.69
C ASN A 103 1.35 -18.13 -1.39
N GLN A 104 0.91 -17.18 -0.60
CA GLN A 104 0.26 -17.46 0.67
C GLN A 104 -1.19 -17.94 0.51
N ARG A 105 -1.90 -17.56 -0.55
CA ARG A 105 -3.20 -18.15 -0.90
C ARG A 105 -3.09 -19.65 -1.18
N GLU A 106 -2.01 -20.10 -1.82
CA GLU A 106 -1.72 -21.55 -1.98
C GLU A 106 -1.52 -22.26 -0.64
N ASN A 107 -1.07 -21.53 0.39
CA ASN A 107 -0.89 -22.04 1.75
C ASN A 107 -2.12 -21.86 2.65
N GLY A 108 -3.24 -21.35 2.12
CA GLY A 108 -4.52 -21.22 2.83
C GLY A 108 -4.91 -19.82 3.28
N LEU A 109 -4.15 -18.77 2.91
CA LEU A 109 -4.57 -17.38 3.16
C LEU A 109 -5.91 -17.11 2.44
N PRO A 110 -6.94 -16.60 3.13
CA PRO A 110 -8.22 -16.28 2.48
C PRO A 110 -8.07 -15.24 1.35
N GLU A 111 -8.89 -15.37 0.30
CA GLU A 111 -8.76 -14.55 -0.92
C GLU A 111 -8.99 -13.04 -0.72
N ASN A 112 -9.69 -12.64 0.33
CA ASN A 112 -9.89 -11.23 0.67
C ASN A 112 -8.70 -10.57 1.37
N PHE A 113 -7.62 -11.30 1.65
CA PHE A 113 -6.42 -10.78 2.28
C PHE A 113 -5.29 -10.52 1.27
N LEU A 114 -4.55 -9.45 1.50
CA LEU A 114 -3.28 -9.13 0.83
C LEU A 114 -2.13 -9.25 1.83
N VAL A 115 -1.02 -9.86 1.43
CA VAL A 115 0.21 -9.84 2.22
C VAL A 115 0.87 -8.47 2.09
N ILE A 116 1.16 -7.81 3.21
CA ILE A 116 1.79 -6.49 3.26
C ILE A 116 3.13 -6.47 3.99
N GLU A 117 3.45 -7.49 4.77
CA GLU A 117 4.73 -7.64 5.46
C GLU A 117 5.02 -9.10 5.76
N ASP A 118 6.27 -9.53 5.55
CA ASP A 118 6.79 -10.84 5.95
C ASP A 118 7.57 -10.69 7.26
N CYS A 119 7.09 -11.37 8.31
CA CYS A 119 7.68 -11.35 9.64
C CYS A 119 8.36 -12.69 9.99
N ASP A 120 8.82 -13.45 8.99
CA ASP A 120 9.45 -14.77 9.08
C ASP A 120 8.50 -15.88 9.58
N GLU A 121 7.97 -15.76 10.80
CA GLU A 121 7.09 -16.76 11.41
C GLU A 121 5.60 -16.56 11.05
N PHE A 122 5.23 -15.35 10.65
CA PHE A 122 3.88 -14.96 10.27
C PHE A 122 3.92 -13.81 9.26
N TYR A 123 2.76 -13.48 8.70
CA TYR A 123 2.59 -12.34 7.79
C TYR A 123 1.63 -11.33 8.40
N HIS A 124 1.90 -10.04 8.22
CA HIS A 124 0.86 -9.04 8.33
C HIS A 124 0.11 -8.97 7.01
N CYS A 125 -1.22 -9.04 7.10
CA CYS A 125 -2.12 -9.06 5.97
C CYS A 125 -3.17 -7.96 6.10
N LEU A 126 -3.58 -7.43 4.96
CA LEU A 126 -4.63 -6.42 4.85
C LEU A 126 -5.92 -7.07 4.37
N ASP A 127 -6.99 -6.99 5.17
CA ASP A 127 -8.32 -7.43 4.78
C ASP A 127 -8.96 -6.40 3.84
N THR A 128 -9.13 -6.77 2.58
CA THR A 128 -9.71 -5.86 1.57
C THR A 128 -11.20 -5.61 1.74
N SER A 129 -11.89 -6.42 2.55
CA SER A 129 -13.32 -6.26 2.81
C SER A 129 -13.64 -5.18 3.84
N ASN A 130 -12.71 -4.88 4.76
CA ASN A 130 -12.92 -3.94 5.86
C ASN A 130 -11.74 -2.98 6.13
N GLY A 131 -10.60 -3.18 5.47
CA GLY A 131 -9.39 -2.35 5.63
C GLY A 131 -8.55 -2.65 6.88
N LYS A 132 -8.92 -3.67 7.67
CA LYS A 132 -8.20 -4.03 8.90
C LYS A 132 -6.91 -4.79 8.60
N ILE A 133 -5.96 -4.70 9.53
CA ILE A 133 -4.72 -5.45 9.50
C ILE A 133 -4.84 -6.66 10.43
N ALA A 134 -4.38 -7.82 9.94
CA ALA A 134 -4.34 -9.06 10.69
C ALA A 134 -2.97 -9.73 10.58
N SER A 135 -2.61 -10.52 11.57
CA SER A 135 -1.54 -11.51 11.45
C SER A 135 -2.09 -12.83 10.96
N TRP A 136 -1.32 -13.54 10.17
CA TRP A 136 -1.65 -14.86 9.65
C TRP A 136 -0.41 -15.73 9.47
N SER A 137 -0.56 -17.02 9.79
CA SER A 137 0.45 -18.05 9.52
C SER A 137 -0.23 -19.35 9.10
N GLN A 138 0.35 -20.02 8.09
CA GLN A 138 -0.12 -21.35 7.68
C GLN A 138 0.00 -22.44 8.77
N TYR A 139 0.86 -22.18 9.76
CA TYR A 139 1.12 -23.11 10.87
C TYR A 139 0.24 -22.86 12.09
N ASP A 140 -0.52 -21.77 12.09
CA ASP A 140 -1.38 -21.38 13.18
C ASP A 140 -2.82 -21.84 12.92
N ASN A 141 -3.40 -22.60 13.87
CA ASN A 141 -4.77 -23.08 13.76
C ASN A 141 -5.82 -22.00 14.04
N ASP A 142 -5.41 -20.83 14.57
CA ASP A 142 -6.31 -19.72 14.90
C ASP A 142 -6.72 -18.88 13.67
N GLY A 143 -6.14 -19.15 12.50
CA GLY A 143 -6.43 -18.45 11.25
C GLY A 143 -5.87 -17.03 11.25
N VAL A 144 -6.71 -16.04 10.92
CA VAL A 144 -6.33 -14.62 10.93
C VAL A 144 -6.67 -13.98 12.28
N ILE A 145 -5.75 -13.20 12.84
CA ILE A 145 -5.92 -12.48 14.10
C ILE A 145 -5.80 -10.99 13.81
N TYR A 146 -6.90 -10.25 13.93
CA TYR A 146 -6.90 -8.80 13.71
C TYR A 146 -6.10 -8.07 14.80
N CYS A 147 -5.22 -7.15 14.36
CA CYS A 147 -4.33 -6.39 15.24
C CYS A 147 -4.46 -4.87 15.11
N PHE A 148 -4.90 -4.35 13.97
CA PHE A 148 -5.16 -2.92 13.75
C PHE A 148 -6.47 -2.71 12.99
N ASP A 149 -7.15 -1.60 13.27
CA ASP A 149 -8.42 -1.26 12.63
C ASP A 149 -8.26 -0.74 11.20
N ASN A 150 -7.08 -0.19 10.86
CA ASN A 150 -6.77 0.31 9.52
C ASN A 150 -5.25 0.39 9.30
N PHE A 151 -4.86 0.59 8.03
CA PHE A 151 -3.45 0.67 7.65
C PHE A 151 -2.75 1.94 8.18
N TYR A 152 -3.44 3.07 8.32
CA TYR A 152 -2.82 4.30 8.84
C TYR A 152 -2.35 4.13 10.28
N ASP A 153 -3.18 3.54 11.14
CA ASP A 153 -2.81 3.24 12.53
C ASP A 153 -1.65 2.27 12.60
N PHE A 154 -1.66 1.24 11.76
CA PHE A 154 -0.57 0.27 11.63
C PHE A 154 0.73 0.94 11.17
N PHE A 155 0.67 1.80 10.16
CA PHE A 155 1.84 2.52 9.66
C PHE A 155 2.38 3.51 10.71
N ARG A 156 1.51 4.24 11.39
CA ARG A 156 1.88 5.15 12.49
C ARG A 156 2.63 4.42 13.61
N ASP A 157 2.09 3.30 14.08
CA ASP A 157 2.71 2.47 15.13
C ASP A 157 4.12 2.02 14.74
N ASN A 158 4.29 1.57 13.49
CA ASN A 158 5.60 1.18 12.98
C ASN A 158 6.59 2.35 12.86
N LEU A 159 6.14 3.54 12.43
CA LEU A 159 6.97 4.74 12.37
C LEU A 159 7.41 5.17 13.78
N GLU A 160 6.51 5.19 14.75
CA GLU A 160 6.79 5.55 16.14
C GLU A 160 7.79 4.56 16.78
N ASN A 161 7.59 3.26 16.58
CA ASN A 161 8.52 2.23 17.04
C ASN A 161 9.91 2.38 16.40
N ALA A 162 9.99 2.70 15.11
CA ALA A 162 11.25 2.97 14.43
C ALA A 162 11.99 4.19 15.02
N ILE A 163 11.26 5.26 15.33
CA ILE A 163 11.80 6.48 15.92
C ILE A 163 12.33 6.22 17.36
N GLU A 164 11.56 5.46 18.15
CA GLU A 164 11.95 5.13 19.54
C GLU A 164 13.20 4.23 19.62
N ASN A 165 13.45 3.44 18.56
CA ASN A 165 14.57 2.47 18.52
C ASN A 165 15.77 2.96 17.68
N PHE A 166 15.76 4.20 17.20
CA PHE A 166 16.87 4.82 16.49
C PHE A 166 17.87 5.46 17.46
#